data_541e94c9cdb2fe0e25de8e824fe6cc5e
#
_entry.id   541e94c9cdb2fe0e25de8e824fe6cc5e
#
_cell.length_a   1.000
_cell.length_b   1.000
_cell.length_c   1.000
_cell.angle_alpha   90.00
_cell.angle_beta   90.00
_cell.angle_gamma   90.00
#
_symmetry.space_group_name_H-M   'P 1'
#
loop_
_entity.id
_entity.type
_entity.pdbx_description
1 polymer ?
#
loop_
_entity_poly.entity_id
_entity_poly.type
_entity_poly.pdbx_seq_one_letter_code
_entity_poly.pdbx_strand_id
1 'polypeptide(L)'
;MDFAKIYEDYNKDVYRFALSLCKNQDLAIDICHATFAKAMDKIDLFDGSQDIRAWLFTIARNTLYDFYRKNKKLNPDYDINLVEDKKISFVEDLANKDLALKVHTFLHSMNEPYKEVFNLRVFGELDYKSIGQIFGKTDTRARVTFYRAKNMIIDYLEDNNEI
;
A
#
# COMPACT_ATOMS: atom_id res chain seq x y z
N MET A 1 -25.54 1.83 5.72
CA MET A 1 -24.21 2.01 6.32
C MET A 1 -23.86 3.49 6.28
N ASP A 2 -23.43 4.08 7.40
CA ASP A 2 -23.09 5.50 7.44
C ASP A 2 -21.72 5.76 6.83
N PHE A 3 -21.71 6.33 5.64
CA PHE A 3 -20.47 6.57 4.90
C PHE A 3 -19.59 7.65 5.56
N ALA A 4 -20.19 8.65 6.23
CA ALA A 4 -19.42 9.65 6.96
C ALA A 4 -18.57 9.03 8.06
N LYS A 5 -19.14 8.06 8.78
CA LYS A 5 -18.40 7.29 9.79
C LYS A 5 -17.30 6.45 9.18
N ILE A 6 -17.54 5.81 8.04
CA ILE A 6 -16.49 5.06 7.31
C ILE A 6 -15.32 5.99 6.95
N TYR A 7 -15.63 7.17 6.46
CA TYR A 7 -14.60 8.16 6.15
C TYR A 7 -13.80 8.57 7.39
N GLU A 8 -14.49 8.91 8.48
CA GLU A 8 -13.84 9.30 9.75
C GLU A 8 -12.93 8.20 10.30
N ASP A 9 -13.42 6.95 10.29
CA ASP A 9 -12.70 5.81 10.86
C ASP A 9 -11.49 5.37 10.02
N TYR A 10 -11.55 5.49 8.68
CA TYR A 10 -10.57 4.88 7.79
C TYR A 10 -9.77 5.84 6.91
N ASN A 11 -10.04 7.16 6.92
CA ASN A 11 -9.32 8.08 6.03
C ASN A 11 -7.81 8.10 6.28
N LYS A 12 -7.39 8.03 7.54
CA LYS A 12 -5.97 8.01 7.91
C LYS A 12 -5.29 6.72 7.45
N ASP A 13 -5.97 5.59 7.55
CA ASP A 13 -5.44 4.29 7.13
C ASP A 13 -5.30 4.23 5.61
N VAL A 14 -6.30 4.70 4.88
CA VAL A 14 -6.26 4.77 3.41
C VAL A 14 -5.17 5.73 2.93
N TYR A 15 -5.03 6.89 3.55
CA TYR A 15 -3.96 7.83 3.25
C TYR A 15 -2.57 7.22 3.48
N ARG A 16 -2.35 6.62 4.66
CA ARG A 16 -1.08 5.96 5.01
C ARG A 16 -0.76 4.83 4.04
N PHE A 17 -1.76 4.04 3.67
CA PHE A 17 -1.59 2.96 2.71
C PHE A 17 -1.21 3.51 1.32
N ALA A 18 -1.93 4.50 0.80
CA ALA A 18 -1.62 5.15 -0.47
C ALA A 18 -0.19 5.73 -0.45
N LEU A 19 0.16 6.42 0.63
CA LEU A 19 1.48 7.02 0.82
C LEU A 19 2.60 5.96 0.87
N SER A 20 2.37 4.80 1.50
CA SER A 20 3.32 3.68 1.52
C SER A 20 3.61 3.12 0.12
N LEU A 21 2.65 3.23 -0.80
CA LEU A 21 2.80 2.76 -2.17
C LEU A 21 3.45 3.80 -3.09
N CYS A 22 3.05 5.06 -3.01
CA CYS A 22 3.48 6.10 -3.95
C CYS A 22 4.60 7.00 -3.43
N LYS A 23 4.85 7.05 -2.12
CA LYS A 23 5.86 7.90 -1.46
C LYS A 23 5.81 9.38 -1.88
N ASN A 24 4.61 9.89 -2.14
CA ASN A 24 4.34 11.28 -2.49
C ASN A 24 3.09 11.75 -1.78
N GLN A 25 3.19 12.82 -0.96
CA GLN A 25 2.08 13.30 -0.11
C GLN A 25 0.92 13.80 -0.96
N ASP A 26 1.18 14.62 -1.95
CA ASP A 26 0.13 15.20 -2.79
C ASP A 26 -0.62 14.12 -3.56
N LEU A 27 0.11 13.17 -4.15
CA LEU A 27 -0.49 12.04 -4.83
C LEU A 27 -1.27 11.13 -3.85
N ALA A 28 -0.75 10.89 -2.65
CA ALA A 28 -1.45 10.08 -1.64
C ALA A 28 -2.76 10.73 -1.19
N ILE A 29 -2.80 12.06 -1.03
CA ILE A 29 -4.00 12.81 -0.73
C ILE A 29 -5.02 12.65 -1.87
N ASP A 30 -4.60 12.85 -3.11
CA ASP A 30 -5.45 12.70 -4.29
C ASP A 30 -6.02 11.29 -4.42
N ILE A 31 -5.18 10.28 -4.21
CA ILE A 31 -5.60 8.86 -4.23
C ILE A 31 -6.58 8.57 -3.08
N CYS A 32 -6.34 9.10 -1.88
CA CYS A 32 -7.24 8.95 -0.75
C CYS A 32 -8.63 9.54 -1.07
N HIS A 33 -8.70 10.78 -1.55
CA HIS A 33 -9.96 11.42 -1.93
C HIS A 33 -10.68 10.65 -3.04
N ALA A 34 -9.96 10.25 -4.10
CA ALA A 34 -10.53 9.48 -5.20
C ALA A 34 -11.02 8.09 -4.74
N THR A 35 -10.35 7.49 -3.77
CA THR A 35 -10.77 6.22 -3.16
C THR A 35 -12.12 6.35 -2.48
N PHE A 36 -12.29 7.35 -1.63
CA PHE A 36 -13.56 7.56 -0.93
C PHE A 36 -14.69 8.00 -1.86
N ALA A 37 -14.41 8.79 -2.89
CA ALA A 37 -15.40 9.11 -3.92
C ALA A 37 -15.89 7.83 -4.62
N LYS A 38 -14.99 6.97 -5.07
CA LYS A 38 -15.35 5.69 -5.70
C LYS A 38 -16.03 4.71 -4.71
N ALA A 39 -15.62 4.74 -3.46
CA ALA A 39 -16.21 3.90 -2.41
C ALA A 39 -17.65 4.33 -2.13
N MET A 40 -17.93 5.64 -2.08
CA MET A 40 -19.27 6.17 -1.89
C MET A 40 -20.20 5.72 -3.02
N ASP A 41 -19.75 5.76 -4.27
CA ASP A 41 -20.54 5.31 -5.42
C ASP A 41 -20.82 3.80 -5.42
N LYS A 42 -20.02 3.02 -4.68
CA LYS A 42 -20.07 1.56 -4.69
C LYS A 42 -20.47 0.95 -3.32
N ILE A 43 -20.80 1.77 -2.35
CA ILE A 43 -21.07 1.29 -0.98
C ILE A 43 -22.26 0.32 -0.93
N ASP A 44 -23.26 0.53 -1.78
CA ASP A 44 -24.42 -0.36 -1.88
C ASP A 44 -24.08 -1.75 -2.43
N LEU A 45 -22.92 -1.89 -3.08
CA LEU A 45 -22.39 -3.16 -3.56
C LEU A 45 -21.52 -3.89 -2.54
N PHE A 46 -21.20 -3.23 -1.44
CA PHE A 46 -20.42 -3.83 -0.36
C PHE A 46 -21.33 -4.70 0.52
N ASP A 47 -21.19 -6.00 0.38
CA ASP A 47 -22.02 -7.01 1.06
C ASP A 47 -21.54 -7.41 2.47
N GLY A 48 -20.42 -6.83 2.93
CA GLY A 48 -19.83 -7.15 4.23
C GLY A 48 -19.10 -8.51 4.30
N SER A 49 -18.93 -9.20 3.17
CA SER A 49 -18.22 -10.49 3.11
C SER A 49 -16.72 -10.39 3.38
N GLN A 50 -16.16 -9.19 3.30
CA GLN A 50 -14.75 -8.89 3.56
C GLN A 50 -14.61 -7.72 4.54
N ASP A 51 -13.42 -7.55 5.09
CA ASP A 51 -13.08 -6.39 5.91
C ASP A 51 -13.23 -5.11 5.07
N ILE A 52 -13.93 -4.10 5.62
CA ILE A 52 -14.14 -2.81 4.93
C ILE A 52 -12.82 -2.13 4.59
N ARG A 53 -11.80 -2.28 5.42
CA ARG A 53 -10.46 -1.76 5.21
C ARG A 53 -9.79 -2.42 4.00
N ALA A 54 -9.90 -3.75 3.88
CA ALA A 54 -9.41 -4.50 2.72
C ALA A 54 -10.10 -4.04 1.42
N TRP A 55 -11.40 -3.79 1.48
CA TRP A 55 -12.17 -3.27 0.36
C TRP A 55 -11.71 -1.86 -0.05
N LEU A 56 -11.54 -0.95 0.92
CA LEU A 56 -11.03 0.40 0.67
C LEU A 56 -9.60 0.39 0.11
N PHE A 57 -8.72 -0.47 0.64
CA PHE A 57 -7.35 -0.60 0.13
C PHE A 57 -7.30 -1.18 -1.29
N THR A 58 -8.22 -2.07 -1.63
CA THR A 58 -8.38 -2.55 -3.01
C THR A 58 -8.73 -1.41 -3.97
N ILE A 59 -9.67 -0.54 -3.56
CA ILE A 59 -10.04 0.64 -4.34
C ILE A 59 -8.85 1.61 -4.47
N ALA A 60 -8.14 1.88 -3.37
CA ALA A 60 -6.98 2.78 -3.35
C ALA A 60 -5.85 2.26 -4.26
N ARG A 61 -5.51 0.98 -4.14
CA ARG A 61 -4.53 0.32 -4.99
C ARG A 61 -4.90 0.44 -6.48
N ASN A 62 -6.10 0.07 -6.82
CA ASN A 62 -6.56 0.14 -8.21
C ASN A 62 -6.57 1.57 -8.74
N THR A 63 -6.95 2.55 -7.90
CA THR A 63 -6.94 3.97 -8.26
C THR A 63 -5.52 4.47 -8.53
N LEU A 64 -4.55 4.07 -7.71
CA LEU A 64 -3.15 4.43 -7.91
C LEU A 64 -2.58 3.82 -9.20
N TYR A 65 -2.85 2.54 -9.47
CA TYR A 65 -2.39 1.91 -10.71
C TYR A 65 -3.07 2.47 -11.96
N ASP A 66 -4.34 2.85 -11.89
CA ASP A 66 -5.03 3.56 -12.97
C ASP A 66 -4.37 4.91 -13.23
N PHE A 67 -4.01 5.64 -12.17
CA PHE A 67 -3.25 6.88 -12.28
C PHE A 67 -1.92 6.68 -13.00
N TYR A 68 -1.13 5.69 -12.61
CA TYR A 68 0.14 5.40 -13.24
C TYR A 68 0.00 4.98 -14.70
N ARG A 69 -0.97 4.12 -15.02
CA ARG A 69 -1.25 3.72 -16.42
C ARG A 69 -1.65 4.90 -17.28
N LYS A 70 -2.47 5.79 -16.75
CA LYS A 70 -2.91 7.00 -17.48
C LYS A 70 -1.74 7.95 -17.73
N ASN A 71 -0.90 8.19 -16.73
CA ASN A 71 0.27 9.06 -16.89
C ASN A 71 1.32 8.47 -17.85
N LYS A 72 1.57 7.17 -17.78
CA LYS A 72 2.48 6.50 -18.73
C LYS A 72 1.96 6.54 -20.16
N LYS A 73 0.64 6.47 -20.37
CA LYS A 73 0.02 6.61 -21.70
C LYS A 73 0.16 8.04 -22.26
N LEU A 74 0.07 9.05 -21.40
CA LEU A 74 0.19 10.48 -21.78
C LEU A 74 1.65 10.91 -21.95
N ASN A 75 2.57 10.31 -21.21
CA ASN A 75 4.00 10.56 -21.25
C ASN A 75 4.74 9.21 -21.15
N PRO A 76 5.22 8.65 -22.30
CA PRO A 76 5.93 7.37 -22.32
C PRO A 76 7.21 7.35 -21.48
N ASP A 77 7.83 8.50 -21.24
CA ASP A 77 9.03 8.67 -20.42
C ASP A 77 8.71 8.90 -18.94
N TYR A 78 7.42 8.79 -18.56
CA TYR A 78 7.00 8.92 -17.17
C TYR A 78 7.61 7.82 -16.31
N ASP A 79 8.52 8.23 -15.42
CA ASP A 79 9.14 7.34 -14.44
C ASP A 79 8.42 7.48 -13.10
N ILE A 80 7.80 6.39 -12.67
CA ILE A 80 7.09 6.32 -11.38
C ILE A 80 8.03 6.66 -10.22
N ASN A 81 9.32 6.34 -10.34
CA ASN A 81 10.31 6.61 -9.30
C ASN A 81 10.60 8.10 -9.11
N LEU A 82 10.32 8.94 -10.12
CA LEU A 82 10.49 10.40 -10.04
C LEU A 82 9.35 11.09 -9.25
N VAL A 83 8.25 10.38 -9.02
CA VAL A 83 7.09 10.89 -8.26
C VAL A 83 7.34 10.81 -6.75
N GLU A 84 8.41 10.15 -6.34
CA GLU A 84 8.76 9.98 -4.93
C GLU A 84 9.08 11.32 -4.28
N ASP A 85 8.35 11.66 -3.22
CA ASP A 85 8.68 12.81 -2.37
C ASP A 85 9.72 12.40 -1.33
N LYS A 86 10.95 12.86 -1.53
CA LYS A 86 12.09 12.57 -0.64
C LYS A 86 11.94 13.11 0.79
N LYS A 87 10.94 13.94 1.04
CA LYS A 87 10.70 14.54 2.37
C LYS A 87 9.85 13.66 3.29
N ILE A 88 9.30 12.54 2.78
CA ILE A 88 8.38 11.72 3.55
C ILE A 88 9.13 10.64 4.31
N SER A 89 9.07 10.77 5.60
CA SER A 89 9.51 9.73 6.53
C SER A 89 8.29 9.05 7.14
N PHE A 90 7.97 7.84 6.69
CA PHE A 90 6.97 6.97 7.32
C PHE A 90 7.40 6.42 8.68
N VAL A 91 8.52 6.84 9.12
CA VAL A 91 9.37 6.17 10.08
C VAL A 91 9.21 6.71 11.49
N GLU A 92 8.19 7.54 11.74
CA GLU A 92 8.01 8.12 13.07
C GLU A 92 7.72 7.08 14.16
N ASP A 93 7.27 5.88 13.77
CA ASP A 93 6.95 4.80 14.71
C ASP A 93 8.03 3.71 14.85
N LEU A 94 9.14 3.80 14.12
CA LEU A 94 10.23 2.84 14.26
C LEU A 94 11.35 3.41 15.15
N ALA A 95 11.79 2.62 16.12
CA ALA A 95 12.79 3.01 17.11
C ALA A 95 14.16 3.45 16.52
N ASN A 96 14.39 3.14 15.23
CA ASN A 96 15.58 3.53 14.48
C ASN A 96 15.17 4.07 13.10
N LYS A 97 15.17 5.39 12.98
CA LYS A 97 14.75 6.10 11.76
C LYS A 97 15.60 5.75 10.53
N ASP A 98 16.91 5.55 10.72
CA ASP A 98 17.82 5.24 9.61
C ASP A 98 17.56 3.84 9.05
N LEU A 99 17.40 2.86 9.92
CA LEU A 99 17.09 1.48 9.53
C LEU A 99 15.74 1.41 8.78
N ALA A 100 14.76 2.11 9.26
CA ALA A 100 13.46 2.14 8.66
C ALA A 100 13.45 2.84 7.30
N LEU A 101 14.21 3.91 7.11
CA LEU A 101 14.38 4.55 5.80
C LEU A 101 15.01 3.57 4.80
N LYS A 102 16.00 2.79 5.24
CA LYS A 102 16.64 1.76 4.40
C LYS A 102 15.66 0.65 4.02
N VAL A 103 14.87 0.17 4.98
CA VAL A 103 13.81 -0.83 4.71
C VAL A 103 12.79 -0.28 3.72
N HIS A 104 12.34 0.97 3.88
CA HIS A 104 11.42 1.61 2.94
C HIS A 104 12.01 1.76 1.54
N THR A 105 13.25 2.20 1.45
CA THR A 105 13.94 2.34 0.16
C THR A 105 14.04 1.00 -0.55
N PHE A 106 14.41 -0.05 0.19
CA PHE A 106 14.47 -1.41 -0.36
C PHE A 106 13.09 -1.94 -0.78
N LEU A 107 12.08 -1.77 0.08
CA LEU A 107 10.69 -2.14 -0.25
C LEU A 107 10.23 -1.50 -1.55
N HIS A 108 10.58 -0.23 -1.77
CA HIS A 108 10.21 0.46 -2.99
C HIS A 108 10.82 -0.16 -4.24
N SER A 109 12.01 -0.71 -4.14
CA SER A 109 12.70 -1.40 -5.23
C SER A 109 12.25 -2.85 -5.44
N MET A 110 11.51 -3.42 -4.49
CA MET A 110 11.05 -4.81 -4.59
C MET A 110 10.03 -5.00 -5.69
N ASN A 111 10.10 -6.17 -6.33
CA ASN A 111 9.12 -6.58 -7.33
C ASN A 111 7.78 -6.96 -6.69
N GLU A 112 6.71 -6.83 -7.46
CA GLU A 112 5.42 -7.39 -7.12
C GLU A 112 5.42 -8.92 -7.26
N PRO A 113 4.64 -9.65 -6.46
CA PRO A 113 3.68 -9.19 -5.45
C PRO A 113 4.28 -8.95 -4.05
N TYR A 114 5.56 -9.11 -3.86
CA TYR A 114 6.22 -9.07 -2.55
C TYR A 114 6.04 -7.73 -1.85
N LYS A 115 6.29 -6.65 -2.55
CA LYS A 115 6.13 -5.28 -2.05
C LYS A 115 4.70 -5.02 -1.56
N GLU A 116 3.71 -5.35 -2.38
CA GLU A 116 2.31 -5.10 -2.05
C GLU A 116 1.83 -5.95 -0.87
N VAL A 117 2.16 -7.23 -0.87
CA VAL A 117 1.78 -8.15 0.23
C VAL A 117 2.41 -7.68 1.54
N PHE A 118 3.66 -7.24 1.51
CA PHE A 118 4.34 -6.71 2.69
C PHE A 118 3.65 -5.43 3.19
N ASN A 119 3.35 -4.48 2.30
CA ASN A 119 2.67 -3.24 2.64
C ASN A 119 1.27 -3.48 3.23
N LEU A 120 0.48 -4.36 2.63
CA LEU A 120 -0.84 -4.72 3.14
C LEU A 120 -0.78 -5.38 4.53
N ARG A 121 0.23 -6.21 4.77
CA ARG A 121 0.38 -6.90 6.05
C ARG A 121 0.89 -5.97 7.14
N VAL A 122 1.93 -5.19 6.87
CA VAL A 122 2.63 -4.38 7.89
C VAL A 122 1.95 -3.03 8.10
N PHE A 123 1.71 -2.28 7.03
CA PHE A 123 1.12 -0.94 7.12
C PHE A 123 -0.41 -0.96 7.06
N GLY A 124 -0.98 -1.90 6.32
CA GLY A 124 -2.42 -2.10 6.25
C GLY A 124 -2.98 -2.94 7.40
N GLU A 125 -2.13 -3.64 8.15
CA GLU A 125 -2.50 -4.54 9.25
C GLU A 125 -3.55 -5.60 8.86
N LEU A 126 -3.59 -5.98 7.58
CA LEU A 126 -4.51 -6.99 7.09
C LEU A 126 -4.05 -8.40 7.46
N ASP A 127 -5.00 -9.29 7.70
CA ASP A 127 -4.72 -10.71 7.83
C ASP A 127 -4.44 -11.38 6.46
N TYR A 128 -3.85 -12.56 6.47
CA TYR A 128 -3.50 -13.25 5.23
C TYR A 128 -4.70 -13.67 4.40
N LYS A 129 -5.85 -13.88 5.03
CA LYS A 129 -7.10 -14.19 4.33
C LYS A 129 -7.55 -13.00 3.49
N SER A 130 -7.59 -11.83 4.08
CA SER A 130 -7.95 -10.57 3.38
C SER A 130 -6.95 -10.25 2.26
N ILE A 131 -5.65 -10.42 2.52
CA ILE A 131 -4.60 -10.23 1.51
C ILE A 131 -4.80 -11.23 0.35
N GLY A 132 -5.04 -12.51 0.65
CA GLY A 132 -5.32 -13.52 -0.35
C GLY A 132 -6.51 -13.14 -1.23
N GLN A 133 -7.60 -12.65 -0.65
CA GLN A 133 -8.78 -12.18 -1.38
C GLN A 133 -8.45 -11.03 -2.36
N ILE A 134 -7.63 -10.05 -1.94
CA ILE A 134 -7.21 -8.93 -2.80
C ILE A 134 -6.52 -9.43 -4.08
N PHE A 135 -5.70 -10.48 -3.97
CA PHE A 135 -4.96 -11.04 -5.10
C PHE A 135 -5.66 -12.21 -5.79
N GLY A 136 -6.86 -12.62 -5.33
CA GLY A 136 -7.53 -13.83 -5.83
C GLY A 136 -6.74 -15.10 -5.54
N LYS A 137 -6.05 -15.17 -4.40
CA LYS A 137 -5.21 -16.26 -3.93
C LYS A 137 -5.64 -16.75 -2.56
N THR A 138 -5.06 -17.87 -2.12
CA THR A 138 -5.31 -18.42 -0.78
C THR A 138 -4.55 -17.62 0.29
N ASP A 139 -4.99 -17.74 1.53
CA ASP A 139 -4.29 -17.22 2.71
C ASP A 139 -2.88 -17.82 2.85
N THR A 140 -2.73 -19.10 2.59
CA THR A 140 -1.43 -19.79 2.57
C THR A 140 -0.49 -19.16 1.54
N ARG A 141 -0.97 -18.84 0.35
CA ARG A 141 -0.17 -18.17 -0.68
C ARG A 141 0.25 -16.77 -0.25
N ALA A 142 -0.65 -16.01 0.36
CA ALA A 142 -0.35 -14.69 0.90
C ALA A 142 0.72 -14.76 2.00
N ARG A 143 0.60 -15.73 2.90
CA ARG A 143 1.58 -15.97 3.97
C ARG A 143 2.98 -16.31 3.42
N VAL A 144 3.07 -17.24 2.50
CA VAL A 144 4.34 -17.61 1.85
C VAL A 144 4.97 -16.41 1.15
N THR A 145 4.17 -15.62 0.44
CA THR A 145 4.65 -14.41 -0.24
C THR A 145 5.18 -13.38 0.76
N PHE A 146 4.48 -13.17 1.87
CA PHE A 146 4.93 -12.27 2.95
C PHE A 146 6.27 -12.71 3.55
N TYR A 147 6.41 -13.99 3.90
CA TYR A 147 7.67 -14.50 4.47
C TYR A 147 8.85 -14.40 3.50
N ARG A 148 8.61 -14.60 2.21
CA ARG A 148 9.64 -14.38 1.19
C ARG A 148 10.04 -12.90 1.12
N ALA A 149 9.06 -11.99 1.14
CA ALA A 149 9.33 -10.56 1.19
C ALA A 149 10.15 -10.17 2.44
N LYS A 150 9.77 -10.70 3.60
CA LYS A 150 10.50 -10.49 4.86
C LYS A 150 11.94 -10.98 4.78
N ASN A 151 12.17 -12.16 4.24
CA ASN A 151 13.53 -12.71 4.08
C ASN A 151 14.37 -11.86 3.13
N MET A 152 13.81 -11.38 2.02
CA MET A 152 14.50 -10.46 1.11
C MET A 152 14.97 -9.19 1.82
N ILE A 153 14.16 -8.64 2.74
CA ILE A 153 14.54 -7.47 3.55
C ILE A 153 15.68 -7.82 4.51
N ILE A 154 15.59 -8.96 5.19
CA ILE A 154 16.63 -9.42 6.12
C ILE A 154 17.96 -9.60 5.38
N ASP A 155 17.96 -10.33 4.27
CA ASP A 155 19.14 -10.54 3.43
C ASP A 155 19.77 -9.21 2.99
N TYR A 156 18.93 -8.24 2.56
CA TYR A 156 19.41 -6.91 2.21
C TYR A 156 20.07 -6.17 3.38
N LEU A 157 19.51 -6.27 4.58
CA LEU A 157 20.06 -5.62 5.77
C LEU A 157 21.37 -6.29 6.22
N GLU A 158 21.44 -7.62 6.16
CA GLU A 158 22.67 -8.38 6.46
C GLU A 158 23.79 -8.03 5.47
N ASP A 159 23.50 -8.01 4.17
CA ASP A 159 24.47 -7.66 3.13
C ASP A 159 25.03 -6.25 3.27
N ASN A 160 24.27 -5.34 3.89
CA ASN A 160 24.68 -3.95 4.14
C ASN A 160 25.22 -3.71 5.56
N ASN A 161 25.44 -4.78 6.35
CA ASN A 161 25.92 -4.72 7.74
C ASN A 161 25.06 -3.85 8.67
N GLU A 162 23.75 -3.92 8.49
CA GLU A 162 22.79 -3.13 9.29
C GLU A 162 22.20 -3.93 10.46
N ILE A 163 22.31 -5.25 10.42
CA ILE A 163 21.91 -6.20 11.47
C ILE A 163 22.93 -7.32 11.57
#